data_d57f2de2c5042c662f0796aff423c863
#
_entry.id   d57f2de2c5042c662f0796aff423c863
#
_cell.length_a   1.000
_cell.length_b   1.000
_cell.length_c   1.000
_cell.angle_alpha   90.00
_cell.angle_beta   90.00
_cell.angle_gamma   90.00
#
_symmetry.space_group_name_H-M   'P 1'
#
loop_
_entity.id
_entity.type
_entity.pdbx_description
1 polymer ?
#
loop_
_entity_poly.entity_id
_entity_poly.type
_entity_poly.pdbx_seq_one_letter_code
_entity_poly.pdbx_strand_id
1 'polypeptide(L)'
;YTHSNKQYPGGNCVNFAVYAKMFGAKRAAYMGYFGTDVNADHVIEALHNEKIETVKCRKISGENGYSRCKLENGDRVFLDYNEGGVRSRHIYELDEFDIEYLRQFDLVHCGNYCYMESQLPKIKEANIPLSFDFSDDSTEEYYMQIAPLVTYAFCSYDGTDEEVKEHLRKVSDLGPEIVCASRGAKGCMLYCNGKFYEQKAVPIEKVVDTMGAGDSLITTFMVGYTDARKKGIS
;
A
#
# COMPACT_ATOMS: atom_id res chain seq x y z
N TYR A 1 10.97 -8.07 14.42
CA TYR A 1 11.87 -7.20 15.20
C TYR A 1 12.89 -8.03 15.95
N THR A 2 14.13 -8.01 15.52
CA THR A 2 15.20 -8.82 16.09
C THR A 2 15.55 -8.44 17.53
N HIS A 3 15.42 -7.16 17.89
CA HIS A 3 15.73 -6.69 19.24
C HIS A 3 14.73 -7.19 20.31
N SER A 4 13.52 -7.55 19.95
CA SER A 4 12.47 -8.03 20.86
C SER A 4 12.06 -9.48 20.62
N ASN A 5 12.61 -10.11 19.59
CA ASN A 5 12.23 -11.43 19.10
C ASN A 5 10.71 -11.57 18.87
N LYS A 6 10.08 -10.49 18.37
CA LYS A 6 8.65 -10.45 18.08
C LYS A 6 8.43 -10.45 16.57
N GLN A 7 7.39 -11.18 16.17
CA GLN A 7 6.88 -11.20 14.80
C GLN A 7 5.54 -10.49 14.77
N TYR A 8 5.33 -9.71 13.72
CA TYR A 8 4.08 -9.04 13.46
C TYR A 8 3.62 -9.36 12.04
N PRO A 9 2.34 -9.65 11.83
CA PRO A 9 1.80 -9.69 10.48
C PRO A 9 1.95 -8.30 9.88
N GLY A 10 2.30 -8.23 8.60
CA GLY A 10 2.55 -6.94 7.98
C GLY A 10 2.77 -7.06 6.48
N GLY A 11 3.26 -5.99 5.92
CA GLY A 11 3.38 -5.73 4.50
C GLY A 11 2.27 -4.76 4.05
N ASN A 12 2.60 -3.90 3.09
CA ASN A 12 1.77 -2.80 2.62
C ASN A 12 0.28 -3.19 2.44
N CYS A 13 -0.04 -4.19 1.63
CA CYS A 13 -1.43 -4.58 1.36
C CYS A 13 -2.13 -5.24 2.56
N VAL A 14 -1.41 -5.97 3.43
CA VAL A 14 -1.99 -6.52 4.67
C VAL A 14 -2.36 -5.38 5.60
N ASN A 15 -1.44 -4.43 5.81
CA ASN A 15 -1.68 -3.25 6.63
C ASN A 15 -2.84 -2.42 6.08
N PHE A 16 -2.88 -2.21 4.76
CA PHE A 16 -3.97 -1.49 4.12
C PHE A 16 -5.34 -2.15 4.39
N ALA A 17 -5.45 -3.47 4.23
CA ALA A 17 -6.71 -4.18 4.46
C ALA A 17 -7.17 -4.06 5.93
N VAL A 18 -6.26 -4.25 6.87
CA VAL A 18 -6.54 -4.15 8.32
C VAL A 18 -6.93 -2.72 8.70
N TYR A 19 -6.14 -1.72 8.28
CA TYR A 19 -6.44 -0.33 8.57
C TYR A 19 -7.74 0.13 7.91
N ALA A 20 -8.07 -0.34 6.70
CA ALA A 20 -9.35 -0.04 6.08
C ALA A 20 -10.53 -0.45 6.98
N LYS A 21 -10.47 -1.64 7.59
CA LYS A 21 -11.49 -2.07 8.59
C LYS A 21 -11.50 -1.17 9.82
N MET A 22 -10.33 -0.85 10.36
CA MET A 22 -10.20 0.03 11.52
C MET A 22 -10.78 1.42 11.26
N PHE A 23 -10.62 1.95 10.04
CA PHE A 23 -11.11 3.26 9.65
C PHE A 23 -12.54 3.26 9.08
N GLY A 24 -13.25 2.14 9.19
CA GLY A 24 -14.68 2.07 8.96
C GLY A 24 -15.13 1.50 7.62
N ALA A 25 -14.24 0.90 6.82
CA ALA A 25 -14.65 0.18 5.63
C ALA A 25 -15.57 -0.99 6.00
N LYS A 26 -16.71 -1.11 5.32
CA LYS A 26 -17.68 -2.17 5.56
C LYS A 26 -17.11 -3.56 5.23
N ARG A 27 -16.37 -3.65 4.13
CA ARG A 27 -15.66 -4.85 3.68
C ARG A 27 -14.21 -4.50 3.41
N ALA A 28 -13.31 -5.42 3.75
CA ALA A 28 -11.94 -5.41 3.29
C ALA A 28 -11.53 -6.85 2.96
N ALA A 29 -10.71 -7.00 1.94
CA ALA A 29 -10.20 -8.29 1.50
C ALA A 29 -8.70 -8.20 1.24
N TYR A 30 -8.03 -9.30 1.44
CA TYR A 30 -6.66 -9.52 0.98
C TYR A 30 -6.67 -10.60 -0.10
N MET A 31 -5.90 -10.37 -1.15
CA MET A 31 -5.76 -11.29 -2.28
C MET A 31 -4.29 -11.49 -2.58
N GLY A 32 -3.85 -12.73 -2.69
CA GLY A 32 -2.45 -13.02 -2.96
C GLY A 32 -2.05 -14.45 -2.61
N TYR A 33 -0.75 -14.72 -2.69
CA TYR A 33 -0.19 -15.99 -2.30
C TYR A 33 0.34 -15.96 -0.87
N PHE A 34 0.08 -17.05 -0.15
CA PHE A 34 0.75 -17.39 1.10
C PHE A 34 1.70 -18.55 0.88
N GLY A 35 2.77 -18.59 1.65
CA GLY A 35 3.60 -19.77 1.80
C GLY A 35 2.91 -20.89 2.59
N THR A 36 3.70 -21.92 2.94
CA THR A 36 3.22 -23.06 3.75
C THR A 36 3.98 -23.17 5.08
N ASP A 37 4.65 -22.11 5.48
CA ASP A 37 5.40 -22.01 6.72
C ASP A 37 4.59 -21.37 7.85
N VAL A 38 5.16 -21.35 9.05
CA VAL A 38 4.53 -20.75 10.25
C VAL A 38 4.29 -19.24 10.10
N ASN A 39 5.10 -18.56 9.27
CA ASN A 39 4.91 -17.13 9.02
C ASN A 39 3.62 -16.89 8.22
N ALA A 40 3.34 -17.76 7.23
CA ALA A 40 2.09 -17.71 6.49
C ALA A 40 0.88 -17.92 7.40
N ASP A 41 0.92 -18.93 8.27
CA ASP A 41 -0.18 -19.22 9.19
C ASP A 41 -0.42 -18.05 10.16
N HIS A 42 0.65 -17.41 10.64
CA HIS A 42 0.56 -16.22 11.50
C HIS A 42 -0.15 -15.04 10.82
N VAL A 43 0.16 -14.77 9.55
CA VAL A 43 -0.51 -13.69 8.77
C VAL A 43 -1.96 -14.04 8.50
N ILE A 44 -2.25 -15.30 8.12
CA ILE A 44 -3.63 -15.77 7.85
C ILE A 44 -4.50 -15.64 9.11
N GLU A 45 -3.98 -16.09 10.27
CA GLU A 45 -4.69 -15.98 11.53
C GLU A 45 -4.99 -14.51 11.88
N ALA A 46 -4.01 -13.62 11.70
CA ALA A 46 -4.22 -12.19 11.96
C ALA A 46 -5.30 -11.59 11.04
N LEU A 47 -5.28 -11.90 9.74
CA LEU A 47 -6.31 -11.44 8.81
C LEU A 47 -7.70 -11.95 9.20
N HIS A 48 -7.82 -13.20 9.61
CA HIS A 48 -9.09 -13.77 10.08
C HIS A 48 -9.59 -13.09 11.37
N ASN A 49 -8.70 -12.82 12.32
CA ASN A 49 -9.04 -12.13 13.57
C ASN A 49 -9.57 -10.72 13.31
N GLU A 50 -9.00 -10.02 12.31
CA GLU A 50 -9.47 -8.70 11.85
C GLU A 50 -10.65 -8.77 10.86
N LYS A 51 -11.20 -9.97 10.61
CA LYS A 51 -12.33 -10.19 9.69
C LYS A 51 -12.07 -9.70 8.26
N ILE A 52 -10.83 -9.86 7.81
CA ILE A 52 -10.45 -9.60 6.42
C ILE A 52 -10.79 -10.83 5.59
N GLU A 53 -11.46 -10.61 4.46
CA GLU A 53 -11.79 -11.69 3.52
C GLU A 53 -10.51 -12.20 2.83
N THR A 54 -10.34 -13.52 2.80
CA THR A 54 -9.18 -14.18 2.18
C THR A 54 -9.57 -15.22 1.14
N VAL A 55 -10.80 -15.15 0.63
CA VAL A 55 -11.39 -16.17 -0.27
C VAL A 55 -10.64 -16.32 -1.59
N LYS A 56 -9.91 -15.29 -2.00
CA LYS A 56 -9.06 -15.29 -3.19
C LYS A 56 -7.58 -15.52 -2.89
N CYS A 57 -7.24 -15.85 -1.65
CA CYS A 57 -5.86 -16.23 -1.31
C CYS A 57 -5.60 -17.69 -1.69
N ARG A 58 -4.38 -17.95 -2.11
CA ARG A 58 -3.92 -19.30 -2.50
C ARG A 58 -2.65 -19.63 -1.72
N LYS A 59 -2.47 -20.90 -1.33
CA LYS A 59 -1.22 -21.37 -0.70
C LYS A 59 -0.31 -22.01 -1.74
N ILE A 60 0.97 -21.64 -1.71
CA ILE A 60 2.03 -22.24 -2.54
C ILE A 60 3.12 -22.78 -1.62
N SER A 61 3.62 -23.97 -1.94
CA SER A 61 4.72 -24.58 -1.17
C SER A 61 5.95 -23.67 -1.17
N GLY A 62 6.43 -23.33 0.02
CA GLY A 62 7.59 -22.48 0.23
C GLY A 62 7.40 -21.47 1.36
N GLU A 63 8.38 -20.60 1.54
CA GLU A 63 8.39 -19.60 2.59
C GLU A 63 7.50 -18.41 2.25
N ASN A 64 6.77 -17.91 3.23
CA ASN A 64 6.08 -16.64 3.14
C ASN A 64 7.10 -15.48 3.09
N GLY A 65 6.70 -14.35 2.48
CA GLY A 65 7.53 -13.15 2.51
C GLY A 65 7.72 -12.63 3.93
N TYR A 66 8.94 -12.23 4.28
CA TYR A 66 9.27 -11.56 5.53
C TYR A 66 10.35 -10.51 5.35
N SER A 67 10.36 -9.54 6.26
CA SER A 67 11.48 -8.62 6.47
C SER A 67 11.87 -8.61 7.94
N ARG A 68 13.18 -8.55 8.21
CA ARG A 68 13.71 -8.42 9.57
C ARG A 68 14.21 -6.99 9.79
N CYS A 69 13.82 -6.41 10.90
CA CYS A 69 14.25 -5.07 11.27
C CYS A 69 14.59 -4.98 12.76
N LYS A 70 15.32 -3.94 13.12
CA LYS A 70 15.55 -3.49 14.50
C LYS A 70 15.17 -2.02 14.64
N LEU A 71 14.93 -1.59 15.87
CA LEU A 71 14.79 -0.18 16.19
C LEU A 71 16.13 0.37 16.65
N GLU A 72 16.56 1.49 16.05
CA GLU A 72 17.69 2.29 16.47
C GLU A 72 17.22 3.74 16.64
N ASN A 73 17.29 4.26 17.86
CA ASN A 73 16.88 5.63 18.21
C ASN A 73 15.43 5.98 17.80
N GLY A 74 14.52 5.01 17.80
CA GLY A 74 13.13 5.18 17.39
C GLY A 74 12.91 5.05 15.88
N ASP A 75 13.97 4.86 15.12
CA ASP A 75 13.94 4.64 13.69
C ASP A 75 14.16 3.17 13.35
N ARG A 76 13.69 2.73 12.19
CA ARG A 76 13.81 1.35 11.75
C ARG A 76 14.97 1.16 10.81
N VAL A 77 15.76 0.14 11.12
CA VAL A 77 16.81 -0.35 10.24
C VAL A 77 16.40 -1.74 9.77
N PHE A 78 16.14 -1.86 8.49
CA PHE A 78 15.94 -3.16 7.84
C PHE A 78 17.28 -3.89 7.76
N LEU A 79 17.29 -5.15 8.19
CA LEU A 79 18.49 -5.98 8.22
C LEU A 79 18.55 -6.89 7.00
N ASP A 80 17.47 -7.60 6.74
CA ASP A 80 17.30 -8.46 5.58
C ASP A 80 15.83 -8.75 5.29
N TYR A 81 15.58 -9.33 4.13
CA TYR A 81 14.29 -9.82 3.70
C TYR A 81 14.49 -10.97 2.69
N ASN A 82 13.49 -11.82 2.53
CA ASN A 82 13.57 -12.95 1.60
C ASN A 82 12.94 -12.67 0.24
N GLU A 83 13.06 -11.43 -0.25
CA GLU A 83 12.56 -11.00 -1.56
C GLU A 83 11.07 -11.33 -1.80
N GLY A 84 10.25 -11.32 -0.74
CA GLY A 84 8.82 -11.61 -0.84
C GLY A 84 8.46 -13.11 -0.81
N GLY A 85 9.44 -14.00 -0.69
CA GLY A 85 9.22 -15.43 -0.58
C GLY A 85 8.52 -16.03 -1.81
N VAL A 86 7.42 -16.77 -1.61
CA VAL A 86 6.67 -17.38 -2.73
C VAL A 86 6.09 -16.34 -3.70
N ARG A 87 5.80 -15.12 -3.24
CA ARG A 87 5.18 -14.07 -4.08
C ARG A 87 6.08 -13.57 -5.20
N SER A 88 7.38 -13.44 -4.95
CA SER A 88 8.32 -12.98 -5.97
C SER A 88 8.60 -14.01 -7.05
N ARG A 89 8.34 -15.28 -6.74
CA ARG A 89 8.59 -16.41 -7.66
C ARG A 89 7.33 -16.85 -8.41
N HIS A 90 6.16 -16.46 -7.93
CA HIS A 90 4.86 -16.85 -8.50
C HIS A 90 3.99 -15.61 -8.63
N ILE A 91 3.84 -15.12 -9.85
CA ILE A 91 2.94 -14.01 -10.15
C ILE A 91 1.50 -14.50 -9.94
N TYR A 92 0.70 -13.71 -9.22
CA TYR A 92 -0.73 -13.98 -9.08
C TYR A 92 -1.42 -13.52 -10.37
N GLU A 93 -1.63 -14.44 -11.29
CA GLU A 93 -2.32 -14.14 -12.54
C GLU A 93 -3.82 -13.98 -12.28
N LEU A 94 -4.32 -12.78 -12.58
CA LEU A 94 -5.73 -12.44 -12.50
C LEU A 94 -6.50 -13.06 -13.68
N ASP A 95 -7.54 -13.83 -13.36
CA ASP A 95 -8.52 -14.32 -14.31
C ASP A 95 -9.81 -13.48 -14.30
N GLU A 96 -10.78 -13.82 -15.14
CA GLU A 96 -12.05 -13.10 -15.22
C GLU A 96 -12.84 -13.14 -13.90
N PHE A 97 -12.78 -14.26 -13.16
CA PHE A 97 -13.45 -14.40 -11.87
C PHE A 97 -12.78 -13.55 -10.78
N ASP A 98 -11.46 -13.36 -10.90
CA ASP A 98 -10.72 -12.48 -10.01
C ASP A 98 -11.09 -11.02 -10.28
N ILE A 99 -11.19 -10.62 -11.54
CA ILE A 99 -11.63 -9.28 -11.92
C ILE A 99 -13.07 -9.01 -11.45
N GLU A 100 -14.00 -9.97 -11.64
CA GLU A 100 -15.37 -9.83 -11.14
C GLU A 100 -15.44 -9.74 -9.59
N TYR A 101 -14.54 -10.44 -8.91
CA TYR A 101 -14.42 -10.28 -7.45
C TYR A 101 -13.92 -8.88 -7.06
N LEU A 102 -12.88 -8.37 -7.75
CA LEU A 102 -12.34 -7.03 -7.50
C LEU A 102 -13.38 -5.91 -7.75
N ARG A 103 -14.27 -6.07 -8.74
CA ARG A 103 -15.36 -5.11 -9.03
C ARG A 103 -16.35 -4.93 -7.88
N GLN A 104 -16.37 -5.84 -6.91
CA GLN A 104 -17.24 -5.72 -5.74
C GLN A 104 -16.72 -4.73 -4.70
N PHE A 105 -15.51 -4.21 -4.89
CA PHE A 105 -14.87 -3.25 -4.00
C PHE A 105 -14.77 -1.89 -4.66
N ASP A 106 -14.81 -0.85 -3.85
CA ASP A 106 -14.71 0.55 -4.31
C ASP A 106 -13.30 0.92 -4.74
N LEU A 107 -12.32 0.18 -4.25
CA LEU A 107 -10.89 0.44 -4.43
C LEU A 107 -10.09 -0.86 -4.32
N VAL A 108 -9.11 -0.99 -5.19
CA VAL A 108 -8.01 -1.95 -5.06
C VAL A 108 -6.76 -1.18 -4.63
N HIS A 109 -5.96 -1.76 -3.75
CA HIS A 109 -4.67 -1.22 -3.34
C HIS A 109 -3.54 -2.19 -3.64
N CYS A 110 -2.43 -1.66 -4.13
CA CYS A 110 -1.22 -2.41 -4.46
C CYS A 110 0.01 -1.53 -4.18
N GLY A 111 1.19 -2.07 -4.28
CA GLY A 111 2.45 -1.33 -4.14
C GLY A 111 3.62 -2.03 -4.84
N ASN A 112 4.76 -1.36 -4.91
CA ASN A 112 5.95 -1.81 -5.63
C ASN A 112 6.52 -3.16 -5.17
N TYR A 113 6.26 -3.61 -3.94
CA TYR A 113 6.70 -4.92 -3.43
C TYR A 113 5.61 -6.00 -3.50
N CYS A 114 4.56 -5.78 -4.31
CA CYS A 114 3.47 -6.74 -4.46
C CYS A 114 3.67 -7.73 -5.60
N TYR A 115 4.63 -7.47 -6.50
CA TYR A 115 4.92 -8.29 -7.68
C TYR A 115 3.71 -8.48 -8.60
N MET A 116 2.94 -7.40 -8.79
CA MET A 116 1.67 -7.40 -9.53
C MET A 116 1.70 -6.53 -10.79
N GLU A 117 2.84 -5.97 -11.13
CA GLU A 117 3.00 -4.99 -12.20
C GLU A 117 2.41 -5.47 -13.54
N SER A 118 2.65 -6.73 -13.88
CA SER A 118 2.14 -7.35 -15.11
C SER A 118 0.61 -7.53 -15.14
N GLN A 119 -0.06 -7.41 -13.99
CA GLN A 119 -1.50 -7.59 -13.85
C GLN A 119 -2.26 -6.26 -13.77
N LEU A 120 -1.56 -5.14 -13.52
CA LEU A 120 -2.18 -3.81 -13.41
C LEU A 120 -2.94 -3.39 -14.69
N PRO A 121 -2.48 -3.71 -15.92
CA PRO A 121 -3.26 -3.43 -17.12
C PRO A 121 -4.67 -4.03 -17.09
N LYS A 122 -4.85 -5.26 -16.58
CA LYS A 122 -6.16 -5.90 -16.47
C LYS A 122 -7.10 -5.15 -15.52
N ILE A 123 -6.56 -4.64 -14.40
CA ILE A 123 -7.31 -3.84 -13.43
C ILE A 123 -7.75 -2.53 -14.07
N LYS A 124 -6.84 -1.87 -14.81
CA LYS A 124 -7.13 -0.64 -15.54
C LYS A 124 -8.18 -0.83 -16.62
N GLU A 125 -8.02 -1.84 -17.48
CA GLU A 125 -9.00 -2.19 -18.53
C GLU A 125 -10.39 -2.48 -17.96
N ALA A 126 -10.43 -3.07 -16.77
CA ALA A 126 -11.67 -3.31 -16.04
C ALA A 126 -12.29 -2.04 -15.41
N ASN A 127 -11.63 -0.87 -15.52
CA ASN A 127 -12.01 0.40 -14.91
C ASN A 127 -12.21 0.32 -13.38
N ILE A 128 -11.39 -0.47 -12.71
CA ILE A 128 -11.40 -0.59 -11.25
C ILE A 128 -10.45 0.47 -10.67
N PRO A 129 -10.91 1.33 -9.75
CA PRO A 129 -10.03 2.30 -9.11
C PRO A 129 -8.89 1.62 -8.37
N LEU A 130 -7.66 2.03 -8.69
CA LEU A 130 -6.44 1.44 -8.14
C LEU A 130 -5.59 2.50 -7.45
N SER A 131 -5.31 2.32 -6.15
CA SER A 131 -4.28 3.06 -5.45
C SER A 131 -2.98 2.27 -5.44
N PHE A 132 -1.87 2.96 -5.61
CA PHE A 132 -0.56 2.34 -5.68
C PHE A 132 0.44 3.10 -4.81
N ASP A 133 1.17 2.35 -3.98
CA ASP A 133 2.25 2.88 -3.16
C ASP A 133 3.59 2.62 -3.85
N PHE A 134 4.23 3.69 -4.28
CA PHE A 134 5.55 3.69 -4.92
C PHE A 134 6.70 3.62 -3.91
N SER A 135 6.41 3.70 -2.58
CA SER A 135 7.43 3.74 -1.53
C SER A 135 8.37 4.96 -1.66
N ASP A 136 9.63 4.83 -1.24
CA ASP A 136 10.65 5.88 -1.22
C ASP A 136 11.79 5.63 -2.23
N ASP A 137 11.80 4.49 -2.88
CA ASP A 137 12.90 3.98 -3.72
C ASP A 137 12.53 3.75 -5.19
N SER A 138 11.35 4.17 -5.63
CA SER A 138 10.92 4.02 -7.02
C SER A 138 11.68 4.95 -7.96
N THR A 139 12.18 4.40 -9.07
CA THR A 139 12.89 5.16 -10.10
C THR A 139 11.94 5.92 -11.04
N GLU A 140 12.46 6.89 -11.80
CA GLU A 140 11.66 7.60 -12.82
C GLU A 140 11.09 6.64 -13.87
N GLU A 141 11.88 5.65 -14.30
CA GLU A 141 11.43 4.62 -15.24
C GLU A 141 10.29 3.79 -14.69
N TYR A 142 10.34 3.46 -13.40
CA TYR A 142 9.26 2.74 -12.74
C TYR A 142 7.98 3.58 -12.67
N TYR A 143 8.08 4.87 -12.35
CA TYR A 143 6.93 5.79 -12.42
C TYR A 143 6.35 5.86 -13.83
N MET A 144 7.19 6.01 -14.88
CA MET A 144 6.72 6.04 -16.27
C MET A 144 5.99 4.75 -16.67
N GLN A 145 6.39 3.61 -16.14
CA GLN A 145 5.76 2.33 -16.43
C GLN A 145 4.44 2.14 -15.68
N ILE A 146 4.38 2.50 -14.41
CA ILE A 146 3.28 2.11 -13.51
C ILE A 146 2.25 3.23 -13.34
N ALA A 147 2.65 4.50 -13.25
CA ALA A 147 1.72 5.59 -13.00
C ALA A 147 0.59 5.69 -14.03
N PRO A 148 0.80 5.44 -15.33
CA PRO A 148 -0.28 5.41 -16.31
C PRO A 148 -1.37 4.38 -16.03
N LEU A 149 -1.08 3.37 -15.20
CA LEU A 149 -1.98 2.24 -14.92
C LEU A 149 -2.82 2.43 -13.65
N VAL A 150 -2.51 3.45 -12.84
CA VAL A 150 -3.11 3.63 -11.52
C VAL A 150 -3.99 4.88 -11.46
N THR A 151 -4.96 4.88 -10.54
CA THR A 151 -5.87 6.01 -10.34
C THR A 151 -5.31 6.98 -9.29
N TYR A 152 -4.71 6.44 -8.24
CA TYR A 152 -4.18 7.20 -7.11
C TYR A 152 -2.75 6.73 -6.82
N ALA A 153 -1.81 7.67 -6.82
CA ALA A 153 -0.39 7.39 -6.58
C ALA A 153 0.05 7.94 -5.23
N PHE A 154 0.74 7.12 -4.47
CA PHE A 154 1.33 7.47 -3.18
C PHE A 154 2.82 7.18 -3.19
N CYS A 155 3.61 8.02 -2.53
CA CYS A 155 5.04 7.82 -2.34
C CYS A 155 5.53 8.43 -1.03
N SER A 156 6.73 8.11 -0.64
CA SER A 156 7.51 8.87 0.35
C SER A 156 8.52 9.73 -0.40
N TYR A 157 8.56 11.01 -0.09
CA TYR A 157 9.50 11.92 -0.75
C TYR A 157 10.07 12.93 0.24
N ASP A 158 11.37 12.85 0.49
CA ASP A 158 12.07 13.81 1.35
C ASP A 158 12.82 14.82 0.47
N GLY A 159 12.35 16.06 0.51
CA GLY A 159 12.89 17.14 -0.29
C GLY A 159 12.36 18.50 0.16
N THR A 160 12.80 19.53 -0.53
CA THR A 160 12.21 20.88 -0.41
C THR A 160 10.79 20.89 -0.93
N ASP A 161 10.01 21.89 -0.56
CA ASP A 161 8.62 22.00 -1.02
C ASP A 161 8.52 22.09 -2.54
N GLU A 162 9.48 22.77 -3.17
CA GLU A 162 9.50 22.93 -4.63
C GLU A 162 9.84 21.61 -5.35
N GLU A 163 10.78 20.83 -4.82
CA GLU A 163 11.11 19.50 -5.37
C GLU A 163 9.93 18.54 -5.24
N VAL A 164 9.24 18.55 -4.08
CA VAL A 164 8.03 17.75 -3.89
C VAL A 164 6.94 18.16 -4.87
N LYS A 165 6.67 19.46 -5.03
CA LYS A 165 5.66 19.95 -5.98
C LYS A 165 5.99 19.58 -7.42
N GLU A 166 7.25 19.65 -7.81
CA GLU A 166 7.68 19.25 -9.15
C GLU A 166 7.47 17.74 -9.36
N HIS A 167 7.87 16.92 -8.39
CA HIS A 167 7.67 15.48 -8.43
C HIS A 167 6.19 15.12 -8.55
N LEU A 168 5.32 15.69 -7.71
CA LEU A 168 3.89 15.42 -7.73
C LEU A 168 3.24 15.79 -9.08
N ARG A 169 3.65 16.92 -9.69
CA ARG A 169 3.17 17.29 -11.04
C ARG A 169 3.62 16.28 -12.08
N LYS A 170 4.92 15.93 -12.12
CA LYS A 170 5.48 14.95 -13.06
C LYS A 170 4.72 13.63 -13.00
N VAL A 171 4.47 13.11 -11.79
CA VAL A 171 3.74 11.85 -11.63
C VAL A 171 2.28 12.00 -12.05
N SER A 172 1.61 13.12 -11.73
CA SER A 172 0.23 13.38 -12.14
C SER A 172 0.09 13.48 -13.67
N ASP A 173 1.07 14.07 -14.34
CA ASP A 173 1.10 14.18 -15.82
C ASP A 173 1.17 12.79 -16.51
N LEU A 174 1.58 11.75 -15.78
CA LEU A 174 1.58 10.36 -16.27
C LEU A 174 0.21 9.69 -16.21
N GLY A 175 -0.76 10.24 -15.46
CA GLY A 175 -2.13 9.72 -15.47
C GLY A 175 -2.91 9.66 -14.15
N PRO A 176 -2.30 9.55 -12.96
CA PRO A 176 -3.05 9.50 -11.72
C PRO A 176 -3.87 10.76 -11.46
N GLU A 177 -5.11 10.58 -10.98
CA GLU A 177 -6.00 11.68 -10.59
C GLU A 177 -5.51 12.40 -9.32
N ILE A 178 -4.92 11.66 -8.41
CA ILE A 178 -4.37 12.14 -7.14
C ILE A 178 -2.97 11.58 -6.99
N VAL A 179 -2.03 12.46 -6.64
CA VAL A 179 -0.67 12.08 -6.25
C VAL A 179 -0.38 12.66 -4.87
N CYS A 180 0.05 11.81 -3.94
CA CYS A 180 0.35 12.21 -2.56
C CYS A 180 1.72 11.74 -2.14
N ALA A 181 2.53 12.67 -1.61
CA ALA A 181 3.82 12.37 -1.00
C ALA A 181 3.73 12.49 0.52
N SER A 182 4.11 11.42 1.24
CA SER A 182 4.39 11.50 2.67
C SER A 182 5.78 12.10 2.89
N ARG A 183 5.95 12.91 3.94
CA ARG A 183 7.15 13.72 4.20
C ARG A 183 7.60 13.59 5.66
N GLY A 184 7.34 12.44 6.26
CA GLY A 184 7.69 12.17 7.66
C GLY A 184 7.13 13.23 8.61
N ALA A 185 7.98 13.84 9.42
CA ALA A 185 7.59 14.86 10.40
C ALA A 185 7.02 16.15 9.77
N LYS A 186 7.20 16.39 8.47
CA LYS A 186 6.59 17.53 7.76
C LYS A 186 5.12 17.28 7.40
N GLY A 187 4.64 16.03 7.48
CA GLY A 187 3.27 15.65 7.12
C GLY A 187 3.16 15.09 5.71
N CYS A 188 2.26 15.59 4.90
CA CYS A 188 2.10 15.16 3.51
C CYS A 188 1.71 16.32 2.60
N MET A 189 1.97 16.15 1.32
CA MET A 189 1.54 17.03 0.26
C MET A 189 0.82 16.24 -0.81
N LEU A 190 -0.31 16.74 -1.29
CA LEU A 190 -1.15 16.12 -2.29
C LEU A 190 -1.33 17.07 -3.47
N TYR A 191 -1.33 16.53 -4.69
CA TYR A 191 -1.65 17.23 -5.92
C TYR A 191 -2.86 16.57 -6.59
N CYS A 192 -3.86 17.40 -6.87
CA CYS A 192 -5.10 16.98 -7.54
C CYS A 192 -5.71 18.17 -8.29
N ASN A 193 -6.18 17.96 -9.53
CA ASN A 193 -6.86 18.97 -10.32
C ASN A 193 -6.11 20.32 -10.39
N GLY A 194 -4.79 20.29 -10.59
CA GLY A 194 -3.95 21.48 -10.70
C GLY A 194 -3.65 22.20 -9.38
N LYS A 195 -4.09 21.67 -8.24
CA LYS A 195 -3.95 22.29 -6.93
C LYS A 195 -3.13 21.43 -5.98
N PHE A 196 -2.37 22.08 -5.12
CA PHE A 196 -1.66 21.46 -4.01
C PHE A 196 -2.45 21.61 -2.72
N TYR A 197 -2.40 20.57 -1.92
CA TYR A 197 -2.96 20.51 -0.57
C TYR A 197 -1.90 20.02 0.37
N GLU A 198 -1.75 20.66 1.51
CA GLU A 198 -0.80 20.27 2.54
C GLU A 198 -1.51 19.89 3.82
N GLN A 199 -1.06 18.83 4.45
CA GLN A 199 -1.43 18.46 5.80
C GLN A 199 -0.17 18.30 6.63
N LYS A 200 0.00 19.15 7.64
CA LYS A 200 1.11 19.02 8.59
C LYS A 200 0.93 17.76 9.44
N ALA A 201 2.02 17.16 9.83
CA ALA A 201 2.00 16.05 10.78
C ALA A 201 1.35 16.50 12.09
N VAL A 202 0.56 15.60 12.69
CA VAL A 202 0.02 15.84 14.03
C VAL A 202 1.18 15.69 15.04
N PRO A 203 1.43 16.71 15.89
CA PRO A 203 2.48 16.60 16.89
C PRO A 203 2.21 15.45 17.87
N ILE A 204 3.24 14.68 18.14
CA ILE A 204 3.20 13.58 19.12
C ILE A 204 4.33 13.79 20.14
N GLU A 205 4.10 13.41 21.38
CA GLU A 205 5.11 13.59 22.46
C GLU A 205 6.36 12.74 22.22
N LYS A 206 6.17 11.51 21.70
CA LYS A 206 7.26 10.56 21.48
C LYS A 206 6.95 9.64 20.31
N VAL A 207 7.87 9.56 19.37
CA VAL A 207 7.85 8.51 18.34
C VAL A 207 8.30 7.21 18.98
N VAL A 208 7.46 6.19 18.94
CA VAL A 208 7.75 4.85 19.44
C VAL A 208 8.23 3.95 18.30
N ASP A 209 7.47 3.93 17.22
CA ASP A 209 7.74 3.15 16.01
C ASP A 209 6.98 3.78 14.84
N THR A 210 7.64 3.93 13.70
CA THR A 210 7.04 4.50 12.47
C THR A 210 6.55 3.42 11.49
N MET A 211 6.59 2.11 11.89
CA MET A 211 6.11 1.01 11.03
C MET A 211 4.63 1.17 10.69
N GLY A 212 4.32 1.13 9.38
CA GLY A 212 2.95 1.28 8.90
C GLY A 212 2.40 2.71 8.95
N ALA A 213 3.21 3.72 9.28
CA ALA A 213 2.74 5.12 9.24
C ALA A 213 2.33 5.55 7.82
N GLY A 214 3.11 5.18 6.80
CA GLY A 214 2.76 5.37 5.40
C GLY A 214 1.47 4.64 5.03
N ASP A 215 1.39 3.35 5.34
CA ASP A 215 0.19 2.54 5.08
C ASP A 215 -1.05 3.11 5.76
N SER A 216 -0.90 3.61 7.00
CA SER A 216 -1.99 4.25 7.76
C SER A 216 -2.45 5.55 7.10
N LEU A 217 -1.52 6.40 6.64
CA LEU A 217 -1.83 7.63 5.91
C LEU A 217 -2.61 7.31 4.62
N ILE A 218 -2.08 6.43 3.79
CA ILE A 218 -2.70 6.03 2.52
C ILE A 218 -4.11 5.49 2.78
N THR A 219 -4.23 4.55 3.72
CA THR A 219 -5.51 3.90 3.99
C THR A 219 -6.54 4.86 4.53
N THR A 220 -6.18 5.69 5.51
CA THR A 220 -7.11 6.67 6.11
C THR A 220 -7.61 7.65 5.06
N PHE A 221 -6.69 8.17 4.23
CA PHE A 221 -7.04 9.07 3.14
C PHE A 221 -7.99 8.37 2.16
N MET A 222 -7.66 7.17 1.69
CA MET A 222 -8.46 6.47 0.67
C MET A 222 -9.84 6.06 1.18
N VAL A 223 -9.96 5.60 2.43
CA VAL A 223 -11.27 5.29 3.03
C VAL A 223 -12.13 6.55 3.12
N GLY A 224 -11.57 7.65 3.64
CA GLY A 224 -12.29 8.93 3.74
C GLY A 224 -12.68 9.51 2.38
N TYR A 225 -11.77 9.51 1.42
CA TYR A 225 -12.00 10.01 0.07
C TYR A 225 -13.07 9.20 -0.67
N THR A 226 -12.99 7.86 -0.59
CA THR A 226 -13.97 6.96 -1.22
C THR A 226 -15.36 7.16 -0.63
N ASP A 227 -15.47 7.32 0.69
CA ASP A 227 -16.74 7.60 1.36
C ASP A 227 -17.29 8.97 1.00
N ALA A 228 -16.44 10.01 0.91
CA ALA A 228 -16.82 11.34 0.48
C ALA A 228 -17.35 11.34 -0.97
N ARG A 229 -16.66 10.67 -1.89
CA ARG A 229 -17.13 10.53 -3.29
C ARG A 229 -18.50 9.86 -3.39
N LYS A 230 -18.74 8.81 -2.62
CA LYS A 230 -20.07 8.14 -2.57
C LYS A 230 -21.17 9.06 -2.09
N LYS A 231 -20.84 10.00 -1.22
CA LYS A 231 -21.78 11.01 -0.69
C LYS A 231 -21.92 12.24 -1.61
N GLY A 232 -21.23 12.26 -2.75
CA GLY A 232 -21.21 13.40 -3.67
C GLY A 232 -20.49 14.64 -3.12
N ILE A 233 -19.61 14.45 -2.16
CA ILE A 233 -18.74 15.50 -1.62
C ILE A 233 -17.46 15.51 -2.49
N SER A 234 -17.21 16.66 -3.14
CA SER A 234 -16.03 16.90 -4.00
C SER A 234 -15.01 17.80 -3.32
#